data_8dfbbbcdf19024209b788d6699232c8f
#
_entry.id   8dfbbbcdf19024209b788d6699232c8f
#
_cell.length_a   1.000
_cell.length_b   1.000
_cell.length_c   1.000
_cell.angle_alpha   90.00
_cell.angle_beta   90.00
_cell.angle_gamma   90.00
#
_symmetry.space_group_name_H-M   'P 1'
#
loop_
_entity.id
_entity.type
_entity.pdbx_description
1 polymer ?
#
loop_
_entity_poly.entity_id
_entity_poly.type
_entity_poly.pdbx_seq_one_letter_code
_entity_poly.pdbx_strand_id
1 'polypeptide(L)'
;ITGGGLIENIPRVIPDDLAVKIEANSWKLPPIFEWLREKGNVDSYEMYKTFNCGVGIILCVDNDNVSKTLSYLTDIGEDAWVIGQIKDDNKFNGSVDIS
;
A
#
# COMPACT_ATOMS: atom_id res chain seq x y z
N ILE A 1 -8.58 1.64 -2.75
CA ILE A 1 -8.28 2.36 -1.50
C ILE A 1 -9.26 3.52 -1.36
N THR A 2 -9.97 3.55 -0.27
CA THR A 2 -10.99 4.55 0.02
C THR A 2 -10.60 5.38 1.24
N GLY A 3 -11.54 6.09 1.86
CA GLY A 3 -11.31 6.82 3.11
C GLY A 3 -10.69 5.91 4.17
N GLY A 4 -9.73 6.43 4.90
CA GLY A 4 -8.87 5.65 5.79
C GLY A 4 -7.53 5.25 5.18
N GLY A 5 -7.34 5.44 3.88
CA GLY A 5 -6.07 5.23 3.18
C GLY A 5 -5.57 3.80 3.27
N LEU A 6 -4.26 3.64 3.10
CA LEU A 6 -3.59 2.33 3.17
C LEU A 6 -3.76 1.69 4.56
N ILE A 7 -3.64 2.48 5.60
CA ILE A 7 -3.64 1.98 6.99
C ILE A 7 -4.96 1.26 7.34
N GLU A 8 -6.10 1.80 6.94
CA GLU A 8 -7.40 1.22 7.29
C GLU A 8 -7.93 0.25 6.24
N ASN A 9 -7.58 0.42 4.96
CA ASN A 9 -8.11 -0.43 3.90
C ASN A 9 -7.40 -1.78 3.77
N ILE A 10 -6.07 -1.81 3.89
CA ILE A 10 -5.32 -3.05 3.73
C ILE A 10 -5.75 -4.13 4.72
N PRO A 11 -5.92 -3.85 6.03
CA PRO A 11 -6.33 -4.88 6.98
C PRO A 11 -7.67 -5.54 6.68
N ARG A 12 -8.53 -4.90 5.89
CA ARG A 12 -9.85 -5.45 5.55
C ARG A 12 -9.78 -6.67 4.64
N VAL A 13 -8.68 -6.82 3.88
CA VAL A 13 -8.53 -7.92 2.91
C VAL A 13 -7.46 -8.92 3.33
N ILE A 14 -6.74 -8.67 4.42
CA ILE A 14 -5.69 -9.54 4.93
C ILE A 14 -6.18 -10.24 6.19
N PRO A 15 -5.94 -11.56 6.35
CA PRO A 15 -6.30 -12.27 7.57
C PRO A 15 -5.67 -11.64 8.83
N ASP A 16 -6.39 -11.66 9.94
CA ASP A 16 -5.97 -11.04 11.21
C ASP A 16 -4.71 -11.68 11.80
N ASP A 17 -4.39 -12.90 11.40
CA ASP A 17 -3.20 -13.63 11.86
C ASP A 17 -1.95 -13.33 11.01
N LEU A 18 -2.03 -12.36 10.12
CA LEU A 18 -0.92 -11.94 9.27
C LEU A 18 -0.67 -10.44 9.41
N ALA A 19 0.56 -10.03 9.13
CA ALA A 19 0.97 -8.63 9.10
C ALA A 19 1.37 -8.24 7.67
N VAL A 20 1.35 -6.95 7.38
CA VAL A 20 1.70 -6.43 6.07
C VAL A 20 2.81 -5.40 6.22
N LYS A 21 3.86 -5.54 5.43
CA LYS A 21 4.90 -4.53 5.31
C LYS A 21 4.81 -3.87 3.95
N ILE A 22 4.64 -2.54 3.95
CA ILE A 22 4.60 -1.71 2.76
C ILE A 22 5.91 -0.94 2.64
N GLU A 23 6.52 -1.00 1.47
CA GLU A 23 7.76 -0.29 1.17
C GLU A 23 7.43 1.11 0.65
N ALA A 24 7.60 2.11 1.51
CA ALA A 24 7.28 3.49 1.16
C ALA A 24 8.09 4.02 -0.03
N ASN A 25 9.29 3.49 -0.22
CA ASN A 25 10.16 3.87 -1.32
C ASN A 25 9.87 3.13 -2.63
N SER A 26 8.88 2.22 -2.65
CA SER A 26 8.52 1.48 -3.85
C SER A 26 7.80 2.33 -4.90
N TRP A 27 7.32 3.50 -4.50
CA TRP A 27 6.72 4.46 -5.44
C TRP A 27 7.04 5.89 -5.03
N LYS A 28 6.86 6.80 -5.96
CA LYS A 28 7.03 8.23 -5.70
C LYS A 28 5.67 8.84 -5.38
N LEU A 29 5.58 9.56 -4.27
CA LEU A 29 4.36 10.25 -3.88
C LEU A 29 3.98 11.26 -4.98
N PRO A 30 2.76 11.17 -5.55
CA PRO A 30 2.34 12.12 -6.57
C PRO A 30 2.37 13.56 -6.06
N PRO A 31 2.68 14.55 -6.94
CA PRO A 31 2.86 15.95 -6.53
C PRO A 31 1.72 16.56 -5.74
N ILE A 32 0.47 16.18 -6.02
CA ILE A 32 -0.68 16.69 -5.27
C ILE A 32 -0.62 16.29 -3.80
N PHE A 33 -0.15 15.06 -3.50
CA PHE A 33 -0.04 14.58 -2.12
C PHE A 33 1.16 15.21 -1.41
N GLU A 34 2.26 15.46 -2.09
CA GLU A 34 3.38 16.22 -1.53
C GLU A 34 2.94 17.64 -1.17
N TRP A 35 2.19 18.28 -2.04
CA TRP A 35 1.63 19.61 -1.79
C TRP A 35 0.72 19.62 -0.56
N LEU A 36 -0.19 18.65 -0.46
CA LEU A 36 -1.09 18.53 0.69
C LEU A 36 -0.31 18.30 1.99
N ARG A 37 0.70 17.46 1.96
CA ARG A 37 1.54 17.18 3.13
C ARG A 37 2.24 18.44 3.62
N GLU A 38 2.86 19.18 2.73
CA GLU A 38 3.60 20.39 3.05
C GLU A 38 2.68 21.53 3.52
N LYS A 39 1.62 21.80 2.78
CA LYS A 39 0.70 22.90 3.10
C LYS A 39 -0.14 22.62 4.34
N GLY A 40 -0.51 21.38 4.55
CA GLY A 40 -1.28 20.98 5.73
C GLY A 40 -0.42 20.62 6.94
N ASN A 41 0.91 20.59 6.78
CA ASN A 41 1.84 20.13 7.81
C ASN A 41 1.44 18.77 8.39
N VAL A 42 1.12 17.84 7.51
CA VAL A 42 0.63 16.50 7.85
C VAL A 42 1.81 15.53 7.96
N ASP A 43 1.88 14.77 9.05
CA ASP A 43 2.94 13.77 9.17
C ASP A 43 2.68 12.56 8.26
N SER A 44 3.72 11.74 8.04
CA SER A 44 3.67 10.63 7.09
C SER A 44 2.60 9.59 7.44
N TYR A 45 2.45 9.26 8.72
CA TYR A 45 1.44 8.31 9.16
C TYR A 45 0.03 8.80 8.85
N GLU A 46 -0.26 10.06 9.14
CA GLU A 46 -1.57 10.66 8.87
C GLU A 46 -1.85 10.75 7.36
N MET A 47 -0.83 10.94 6.53
CA MET A 47 -0.97 10.88 5.07
C MET A 47 -1.49 9.52 4.63
N TYR A 48 -0.89 8.43 5.12
CA TYR A 48 -1.27 7.06 4.77
C TYR A 48 -2.61 6.63 5.37
N LYS A 49 -3.06 7.29 6.42
CA LYS A 49 -4.36 7.04 7.06
C LYS A 49 -5.50 7.84 6.41
N THR A 50 -5.19 8.99 5.85
CA THR A 50 -6.19 9.91 5.30
C THR A 50 -6.35 9.76 3.79
N PHE A 51 -5.23 9.58 3.07
CA PHE A 51 -5.20 9.60 1.61
C PHE A 51 -4.73 8.26 1.05
N ASN A 52 -5.05 8.03 -0.23
CA ASN A 52 -4.52 6.85 -0.94
C ASN A 52 -3.05 7.02 -1.36
N CYS A 53 -2.53 8.24 -1.34
CA CYS A 53 -1.15 8.58 -1.68
C CYS A 53 -0.72 8.10 -3.08
N GLY A 54 -1.67 8.01 -4.00
CA GLY A 54 -1.43 7.55 -5.37
C GLY A 54 -1.66 6.07 -5.59
N VAL A 55 -2.04 5.32 -4.55
CA VAL A 55 -2.32 3.88 -4.65
C VAL A 55 -3.84 3.68 -4.66
N GLY A 56 -4.40 3.35 -5.81
CA GLY A 56 -5.86 3.18 -5.97
C GLY A 56 -6.35 1.82 -5.57
N ILE A 57 -5.64 0.77 -5.97
CA ILE A 57 -6.01 -0.64 -5.76
C ILE A 57 -4.79 -1.41 -5.33
N ILE A 58 -4.97 -2.34 -4.39
CA ILE A 58 -3.96 -3.28 -3.96
C ILE A 58 -4.46 -4.70 -4.22
N LEU A 59 -3.59 -5.52 -4.80
CA LEU A 59 -3.84 -6.94 -5.02
C LEU A 59 -2.92 -7.77 -4.15
N CYS A 60 -3.48 -8.76 -3.49
CA CYS A 60 -2.73 -9.76 -2.73
C CYS A 60 -2.65 -11.02 -3.58
N VAL A 61 -1.43 -11.42 -3.97
CA VAL A 61 -1.22 -12.58 -4.84
C VAL A 61 -0.10 -13.47 -4.28
N ASP A 62 -0.12 -14.74 -4.63
CA ASP A 62 0.97 -15.66 -4.30
C ASP A 62 2.28 -15.22 -4.95
N ASN A 63 3.40 -15.46 -4.28
CA ASN A 63 4.73 -15.15 -4.81
C ASN A 63 4.94 -15.69 -6.23
N ASP A 64 4.48 -16.88 -6.51
CA ASP A 64 4.65 -17.53 -7.81
C ASP A 64 3.90 -16.83 -8.94
N ASN A 65 2.92 -16.00 -8.60
CA ASN A 65 2.06 -15.29 -9.55
C ASN A 65 2.38 -13.81 -9.69
N VAL A 66 3.36 -13.28 -8.97
CA VAL A 66 3.68 -11.85 -8.98
C VAL A 66 4.11 -11.38 -10.36
N SER A 67 5.08 -12.05 -10.99
CA SER A 67 5.58 -11.66 -12.32
C SER A 67 4.48 -11.71 -13.37
N LYS A 68 3.65 -12.74 -13.34
CA LYS A 68 2.54 -12.93 -14.27
C LYS A 68 1.48 -11.84 -14.09
N THR A 69 1.15 -11.50 -12.86
CA THR A 69 0.18 -10.46 -12.54
C THR A 69 0.68 -9.09 -13.01
N LEU A 70 1.94 -8.76 -12.74
CA LEU A 70 2.54 -7.50 -13.19
C LEU A 70 2.56 -7.39 -14.71
N SER A 71 2.91 -8.48 -15.39
CA SER A 71 2.94 -8.53 -16.85
C SER A 71 1.54 -8.27 -17.43
N TYR A 72 0.53 -8.94 -16.90
CA TYR A 72 -0.86 -8.75 -17.32
C TYR A 72 -1.33 -7.30 -17.13
N LEU A 73 -1.07 -6.73 -15.95
CA LEU A 73 -1.48 -5.35 -15.64
C LEU A 73 -0.79 -4.34 -16.55
N THR A 74 0.50 -4.54 -16.83
CA THR A 74 1.24 -3.69 -17.76
C THR A 74 0.64 -3.77 -19.16
N ASP A 75 0.28 -4.97 -19.61
CA ASP A 75 -0.28 -5.19 -20.95
C ASP A 75 -1.63 -4.49 -21.14
N ILE A 76 -2.43 -4.37 -20.08
CA ILE A 76 -3.71 -3.64 -20.15
C ILE A 76 -3.59 -2.16 -19.84
N GLY A 77 -2.35 -1.64 -19.70
CA GLY A 77 -2.09 -0.21 -19.53
C GLY A 77 -2.12 0.29 -18.10
N GLU A 78 -2.11 -0.60 -17.10
CA GLU A 78 -2.06 -0.20 -15.71
C GLU A 78 -0.62 0.00 -15.23
N ASP A 79 -0.41 1.02 -14.39
CA ASP A 79 0.86 1.24 -13.71
C ASP A 79 0.86 0.42 -12.41
N ALA A 80 1.61 -0.67 -12.40
CA ALA A 80 1.62 -1.61 -11.28
C ALA A 80 3.04 -1.95 -10.83
N TRP A 81 3.21 -2.16 -9.53
CA TRP A 81 4.51 -2.52 -8.93
C TRP A 81 4.29 -3.35 -7.67
N VAL A 82 5.35 -3.99 -7.19
CA VAL A 82 5.32 -4.69 -5.90
C VAL A 82 5.45 -3.64 -4.80
N ILE A 83 4.40 -3.46 -4.02
CA ILE A 83 4.37 -2.43 -2.98
C ILE A 83 4.84 -2.95 -1.62
N GLY A 84 4.76 -4.26 -1.40
CA GLY A 84 5.16 -4.82 -0.11
C GLY A 84 4.93 -6.32 -0.03
N GLN A 85 4.92 -6.82 1.19
CA GLN A 85 4.80 -8.25 1.47
C GLN A 85 3.87 -8.52 2.64
N ILE A 86 3.23 -9.69 2.61
CA ILE A 86 2.49 -10.22 3.74
C ILE A 86 3.43 -11.11 4.54
N LYS A 87 3.41 -10.96 5.86
CA LYS A 87 4.28 -11.70 6.78
C LYS A 87 3.48 -12.35 7.88
N ASP A 88 3.96 -13.49 8.36
CA ASP A 88 3.52 -14.07 9.61
C ASP A 88 4.46 -13.58 10.71
N ASP A 89 4.05 -12.52 11.40
CA ASP A 89 4.82 -11.96 12.51
C ASP A 89 3.94 -11.97 13.75
N ASN A 90 4.14 -12.97 14.62
CA ASN A 90 3.31 -13.20 15.81
C ASN A 90 3.14 -11.96 16.68
N LYS A 91 4.08 -11.03 16.65
CA LYS A 91 4.06 -9.83 17.47
C LYS A 91 3.26 -8.69 16.86
N PHE A 92 3.19 -8.63 15.52
CA PHE A 92 2.60 -7.51 14.79
C PHE A 92 1.44 -7.94 13.87
N ASN A 93 0.94 -9.16 14.02
CA ASN A 93 -0.19 -9.63 13.21
C ASN A 93 -1.40 -8.69 13.36
N GLY A 94 -2.11 -8.48 12.27
CA GLY A 94 -3.21 -7.52 12.17
C GLY A 94 -2.78 -6.09 11.90
N SER A 95 -1.47 -5.82 11.76
CA SER A 95 -0.94 -4.47 11.55
C SER A 95 -0.43 -4.24 10.13
N VAL A 96 -0.34 -2.96 9.75
CA VAL A 96 0.28 -2.51 8.52
C VAL A 96 1.45 -1.61 8.90
N ASP A 97 2.66 -1.98 8.47
CA ASP A 97 3.87 -1.20 8.66
C ASP A 97 4.27 -0.57 7.32
N ILE A 98 4.38 0.76 7.29
CA ILE A 98 4.80 1.51 6.11
C ILE A 98 6.12 2.20 6.44
N SER A 99 7.17 1.76 5.83
CA SER A 99 8.50 2.29 6.13
C SER A 99 9.42 2.42 4.90
#